data_64620d0b5b9309ca19e9f44c1d7e36cc
#
_entry.id   64620d0b5b9309ca19e9f44c1d7e36cc
#
_cell.length_a   1.000
_cell.length_b   1.000
_cell.length_c   1.000
_cell.angle_alpha   90.00
_cell.angle_beta   90.00
_cell.angle_gamma   90.00
#
_symmetry.space_group_name_H-M   'P 1'
#
loop_
_entity.id
_entity.type
_entity.pdbx_description
1 polymer ?
#
loop_
_entity_poly.entity_id
_entity_poly.type
_entity_poly.pdbx_seq_one_letter_code
_entity_poly.pdbx_strand_id
1 'polypeptide(L)'
;MWQQTLLAAENSMFGGSFAAFRRSDKVREVSTLAFAIYRKKVFESVGFYNEKLVRTEDNEMHYRMRTAGYKFYFNPNIISYRFSRNSLYKLIKQKFLNGYWIGLTMGICPACFSLFHFVPFLFIISIIFCTILYLCGFKVFFIVLILSYLIVAILMALATYLRNRITCRFAVLLPLIFLLLHISYGIGTLVGLIKMPFWICYSSQEDE
;
A
#
# COMPACT_ATOMS: atom_id res chain seq x y z
N MET A 1 11.91 -11.29 17.92
CA MET A 1 11.69 -12.25 16.80
C MET A 1 10.35 -12.05 16.10
N TRP A 2 9.20 -12.10 16.77
CA TRP A 2 7.88 -11.85 16.16
C TRP A 2 7.78 -10.48 15.45
N GLN A 3 8.22 -9.41 16.10
CA GLN A 3 8.24 -8.06 15.52
C GLN A 3 9.12 -7.96 14.27
N GLN A 4 10.25 -8.66 14.24
CA GLN A 4 11.10 -8.72 13.06
C GLN A 4 10.40 -9.39 11.87
N THR A 5 9.59 -10.42 12.13
CA THR A 5 8.78 -11.08 11.09
C THR A 5 7.71 -10.14 10.52
N LEU A 6 7.01 -9.40 11.39
CA LEU A 6 6.04 -8.39 10.96
C LEU A 6 6.70 -7.28 10.14
N LEU A 7 7.87 -6.80 10.59
CA LEU A 7 8.65 -5.78 9.87
C LEU A 7 9.12 -6.30 8.50
N ALA A 8 9.60 -7.54 8.43
CA ALA A 8 10.03 -8.15 7.18
C ALA A 8 8.84 -8.37 6.23
N ALA A 9 7.68 -8.79 6.75
CA ALA A 9 6.46 -8.88 5.97
C ALA A 9 6.05 -7.51 5.41
N GLU A 10 6.03 -6.46 6.24
CA GLU A 10 5.68 -5.09 5.83
C GLU A 10 6.64 -4.54 4.77
N ASN A 11 7.93 -4.82 4.88
CA ASN A 11 8.97 -4.33 3.97
C ASN A 11 9.15 -5.20 2.71
N SER A 12 8.52 -6.37 2.64
CA SER A 12 8.55 -7.22 1.45
C SER A 12 7.79 -6.58 0.29
N MET A 13 8.14 -6.93 -0.94
CA MET A 13 7.37 -6.52 -2.13
C MET A 13 5.92 -6.96 -2.00
N PHE A 14 5.69 -8.18 -1.56
CA PHE A 14 4.37 -8.77 -1.46
C PHE A 14 3.57 -8.23 -0.26
N GLY A 15 4.22 -7.73 0.79
CA GLY A 15 3.58 -7.06 1.92
C GLY A 15 3.20 -5.59 1.67
N GLY A 16 3.39 -5.08 0.45
CA GLY A 16 2.95 -3.75 0.03
C GLY A 16 4.03 -2.67 0.07
N SER A 17 5.32 -3.04 0.02
CA SER A 17 6.42 -2.09 -0.13
C SER A 17 6.95 -2.09 -1.57
N PHE A 18 6.17 -1.57 -2.51
CA PHE A 18 6.62 -1.34 -3.88
C PHE A 18 7.56 -0.13 -4.03
N ALA A 19 7.73 0.66 -2.97
CA ALA A 19 8.58 1.83 -2.99
C ALA A 19 10.03 1.45 -3.32
N ALA A 20 10.44 1.73 -4.55
CA ALA A 20 11.74 1.37 -5.09
C ALA A 20 12.90 1.98 -4.30
N PHE A 21 12.70 3.15 -3.67
CA PHE A 21 13.73 3.81 -2.85
C PHE A 21 14.15 2.97 -1.63
N ARG A 22 13.24 2.19 -1.03
CA ARG A 22 13.55 1.36 0.15
C ARG A 22 14.55 0.22 -0.13
N ARG A 23 14.95 0.04 -1.37
CA ARG A 23 15.82 -1.04 -1.84
C ARG A 23 17.03 -0.55 -2.65
N SER A 24 17.21 0.76 -2.73
CA SER A 24 18.32 1.35 -3.49
C SER A 24 19.47 1.72 -2.56
N ASP A 25 20.68 1.36 -2.96
CA ASP A 25 21.93 1.75 -2.31
C ASP A 25 22.60 2.95 -3.00
N LYS A 26 21.95 3.52 -4.02
CA LYS A 26 22.47 4.62 -4.84
C LYS A 26 21.51 5.80 -4.85
N VAL A 27 22.07 6.99 -4.98
CA VAL A 27 21.30 8.20 -5.27
C VAL A 27 20.57 8.02 -6.61
N ARG A 28 19.27 8.25 -6.62
CA ARG A 28 18.46 8.12 -7.83
C ARG A 28 17.19 8.96 -7.78
N GLU A 29 16.66 9.29 -8.95
CA GLU A 29 15.35 9.88 -9.08
C GLU A 29 14.26 8.87 -8.73
N VAL A 30 13.24 9.31 -8.00
CA VAL A 30 12.10 8.50 -7.57
C VAL A 30 10.80 9.29 -7.73
N SER A 31 9.68 8.58 -7.82
CA SER A 31 8.36 9.22 -7.97
C SER A 31 7.75 9.69 -6.65
N THR A 32 8.18 9.13 -5.53
CA THR A 32 7.67 9.45 -4.18
C THR A 32 8.71 9.11 -3.13
N LEU A 33 8.67 9.80 -2.01
CA LEU A 33 9.52 9.56 -0.84
C LEU A 33 8.69 9.65 0.44
N ALA A 34 8.89 8.73 1.36
CA ALA A 34 8.41 8.90 2.72
C ALA A 34 9.43 9.73 3.53
N PHE A 35 8.95 10.62 4.40
CA PHE A 35 9.80 11.49 5.24
C PHE A 35 10.77 12.37 4.43
N ALA A 36 10.27 12.95 3.34
CA ALA A 36 11.06 13.80 2.46
C ALA A 36 11.32 15.19 3.06
N ILE A 37 12.41 15.80 2.60
CA ILE A 37 12.73 17.21 2.88
C ILE A 37 12.43 18.00 1.62
N TYR A 38 11.71 19.11 1.75
CA TYR A 38 11.31 19.96 0.66
C TYR A 38 11.91 21.36 0.79
N ARG A 39 12.20 21.99 -0.35
CA ARG A 39 12.54 23.41 -0.38
C ARG A 39 11.28 24.25 -0.16
N LYS A 40 11.33 25.26 0.70
CA LYS A 40 10.19 26.15 1.01
C LYS A 40 9.47 26.69 -0.24
N LYS A 41 10.23 27.12 -1.24
CA LYS A 41 9.70 27.64 -2.52
C LYS A 41 8.81 26.66 -3.28
N VAL A 42 8.91 25.35 -3.02
CA VAL A 42 8.04 24.35 -3.65
C VAL A 42 6.61 24.53 -3.16
N PHE A 43 6.44 24.73 -1.86
CA PHE A 43 5.11 24.98 -1.26
C PHE A 43 4.52 26.30 -1.75
N GLU A 44 5.35 27.32 -2.02
CA GLU A 44 4.90 28.59 -2.58
C GLU A 44 4.36 28.43 -4.01
N SER A 45 4.86 27.45 -4.78
CA SER A 45 4.46 27.21 -6.16
C SER A 45 3.31 26.22 -6.32
N VAL A 46 3.24 25.18 -5.47
CA VAL A 46 2.23 24.10 -5.61
C VAL A 46 1.20 24.08 -4.46
N GLY A 47 1.33 24.96 -3.47
CA GLY A 47 0.50 25.00 -2.26
C GLY A 47 0.92 23.97 -1.21
N PHE A 48 0.21 23.97 -0.08
CA PHE A 48 0.45 23.06 1.04
C PHE A 48 -0.29 21.72 0.86
N TYR A 49 -0.20 20.87 1.87
CA TYR A 49 -0.93 19.60 1.91
C TYR A 49 -2.45 19.83 1.88
N ASN A 50 -3.15 18.93 1.22
CA ASN A 50 -4.62 18.93 1.25
C ASN A 50 -5.08 18.42 2.62
N GLU A 51 -5.68 19.30 3.43
CA GLU A 51 -6.08 19.03 4.81
C GLU A 51 -7.24 18.02 4.92
N LYS A 52 -7.98 17.80 3.83
CA LYS A 52 -9.01 16.76 3.75
C LYS A 52 -8.43 15.35 3.75
N LEU A 53 -7.14 15.18 3.45
CA LEU A 53 -6.48 13.89 3.36
C LEU A 53 -5.72 13.58 4.67
N VAL A 54 -6.25 12.67 5.48
CA VAL A 54 -5.59 12.21 6.72
C VAL A 54 -4.47 11.19 6.45
N ARG A 55 -4.54 10.51 5.32
CA ARG A 55 -3.50 9.64 4.76
C ARG A 55 -3.46 9.87 3.27
N THR A 56 -2.39 9.55 2.59
CA THR A 56 -2.25 9.80 1.15
C THR A 56 -2.04 11.28 0.79
N GLU A 57 -1.97 12.17 1.77
CA GLU A 57 -1.62 13.58 1.62
C GLU A 57 -0.28 13.76 0.93
N ASP A 58 0.69 12.88 1.22
CA ASP A 58 1.99 12.84 0.58
C ASP A 58 1.90 12.39 -0.90
N ASN A 59 1.06 11.43 -1.22
CA ASN A 59 0.89 10.97 -2.60
C ASN A 59 0.28 12.08 -3.47
N GLU A 60 -0.72 12.79 -2.98
CA GLU A 60 -1.37 13.90 -3.66
C GLU A 60 -0.39 15.05 -3.85
N MET A 61 0.30 15.47 -2.79
CA MET A 61 1.32 16.52 -2.81
C MET A 61 2.46 16.19 -3.80
N HIS A 62 2.97 14.97 -3.77
CA HIS A 62 4.02 14.51 -4.71
C HIS A 62 3.53 14.50 -6.15
N TYR A 63 2.25 14.21 -6.38
CA TYR A 63 1.68 14.29 -7.71
C TYR A 63 1.69 15.73 -8.22
N ARG A 64 1.20 16.71 -7.43
CA ARG A 64 1.23 18.14 -7.79
C ARG A 64 2.66 18.63 -8.04
N MET A 65 3.60 18.25 -7.17
CA MET A 65 5.02 18.60 -7.36
C MET A 65 5.58 18.07 -8.68
N ARG A 66 5.33 16.81 -9.02
CA ARG A 66 5.78 16.23 -10.30
C ARG A 66 5.14 16.90 -11.50
N THR A 67 3.85 17.20 -11.43
CA THR A 67 3.13 17.91 -12.49
C THR A 67 3.67 19.32 -12.69
N ALA A 68 4.15 19.97 -11.62
CA ALA A 68 4.84 21.25 -11.67
C ALA A 68 6.33 21.15 -12.13
N GLY A 69 6.80 19.96 -12.49
CA GLY A 69 8.16 19.73 -12.99
C GLY A 69 9.23 19.48 -11.94
N TYR A 70 8.86 19.39 -10.64
CA TYR A 70 9.82 19.07 -9.60
C TYR A 70 10.16 17.58 -9.59
N LYS A 71 11.42 17.29 -9.21
CA LYS A 71 11.95 15.92 -9.15
C LYS A 71 12.31 15.56 -7.71
N PHE A 72 12.09 14.30 -7.36
CA PHE A 72 12.49 13.72 -6.08
C PHE A 72 13.75 12.88 -6.24
N TYR A 73 14.69 13.07 -5.33
CA TYR A 73 15.92 12.27 -5.30
C TYR A 73 16.01 11.51 -3.97
N PHE A 74 16.14 10.21 -4.07
CA PHE A 74 16.51 9.37 -2.94
C PHE A 74 18.02 9.41 -2.76
N ASN A 75 18.46 9.65 -1.50
CA ASN A 75 19.85 9.55 -1.11
C ASN A 75 19.97 8.58 0.08
N PRO A 76 20.70 7.45 -0.05
CA PRO A 76 20.83 6.46 1.02
C PRO A 76 21.55 6.99 2.27
N ASN A 77 22.32 8.09 2.16
CA ASN A 77 22.99 8.72 3.30
C ASN A 77 22.03 9.55 4.18
N ILE A 78 20.82 9.85 3.71
CA ILE A 78 19.78 10.52 4.51
C ILE A 78 18.95 9.43 5.18
N ILE A 79 19.23 9.21 6.46
CA ILE A 79 18.63 8.11 7.23
C ILE A 79 17.56 8.68 8.16
N SER A 80 16.37 8.08 8.12
CA SER A 80 15.29 8.32 9.08
C SER A 80 14.90 7.02 9.78
N TYR A 81 14.60 7.09 11.07
CA TYR A 81 14.16 5.95 11.86
C TYR A 81 12.68 6.06 12.17
N ARG A 82 11.96 4.96 12.03
CA ARG A 82 10.56 4.86 12.43
C ARG A 82 10.31 3.65 13.30
N PHE A 83 9.39 3.76 14.24
CA PHE A 83 8.90 2.61 14.99
C PHE A 83 7.93 1.79 14.13
N SER A 84 8.25 0.52 13.92
CA SER A 84 7.34 -0.42 13.26
C SER A 84 6.20 -0.84 14.18
N ARG A 85 5.11 -1.36 13.60
CA ARG A 85 4.00 -1.90 14.37
C ARG A 85 4.43 -3.16 15.12
N ASN A 86 4.12 -3.22 16.41
CA ASN A 86 4.53 -4.29 17.31
C ASN A 86 3.51 -5.45 17.39
N SER A 87 2.34 -5.32 16.77
CA SER A 87 1.33 -6.37 16.73
C SER A 87 0.72 -6.55 15.34
N LEU A 88 0.31 -7.78 15.03
CA LEU A 88 -0.35 -8.13 13.77
C LEU A 88 -1.65 -7.33 13.60
N TYR A 89 -2.44 -7.18 14.66
CA TYR A 89 -3.67 -6.40 14.63
C TYR A 89 -3.42 -4.94 14.19
N LYS A 90 -2.41 -4.29 14.79
CA LYS A 90 -2.06 -2.91 14.42
C LYS A 90 -1.60 -2.80 12.96
N LEU A 91 -0.89 -3.83 12.47
CA LEU A 91 -0.44 -3.88 11.08
C LEU A 91 -1.62 -4.08 10.11
N ILE A 92 -2.54 -5.00 10.42
CA ILE A 92 -3.77 -5.23 9.66
C ILE A 92 -4.62 -3.95 9.60
N LYS A 93 -4.87 -3.31 10.76
CA LYS A 93 -5.59 -2.04 10.84
C LYS A 93 -4.94 -0.94 9.99
N GLN A 94 -3.62 -0.85 10.04
CA GLN A 94 -2.87 0.10 9.21
C GLN A 94 -3.08 -0.16 7.71
N LYS A 95 -3.04 -1.43 7.28
CA LYS A 95 -3.26 -1.79 5.87
C LYS A 95 -4.69 -1.52 5.41
N PHE A 96 -5.68 -1.81 6.24
CA PHE A 96 -7.06 -1.43 5.97
C PHE A 96 -7.20 0.08 5.77
N LEU A 97 -6.68 0.87 6.70
CA LEU A 97 -6.74 2.33 6.60
C LEU A 97 -5.98 2.88 5.39
N ASN A 98 -4.84 2.27 5.01
CA ASN A 98 -4.13 2.68 3.80
C ASN A 98 -4.99 2.43 2.55
N GLY A 99 -5.59 1.26 2.41
CA GLY A 99 -6.51 0.98 1.31
C GLY A 99 -7.74 1.90 1.32
N TYR A 100 -8.36 2.10 2.49
CA TYR A 100 -9.53 2.97 2.66
C TYR A 100 -9.26 4.39 2.16
N TRP A 101 -8.14 4.98 2.57
CA TRP A 101 -7.78 6.34 2.15
C TRP A 101 -7.39 6.41 0.68
N ILE A 102 -6.79 5.37 0.10
CA ILE A 102 -6.59 5.31 -1.36
C ILE A 102 -7.93 5.33 -2.08
N GLY A 103 -8.91 4.55 -1.61
CA GLY A 103 -10.26 4.57 -2.18
C GLY A 103 -10.93 5.95 -2.12
N LEU A 104 -10.85 6.65 -0.99
CA LEU A 104 -11.38 8.01 -0.84
C LEU A 104 -10.66 9.01 -1.74
N THR A 105 -9.32 8.95 -1.78
CA THR A 105 -8.49 9.90 -2.55
C THR A 105 -8.70 9.78 -4.06
N MET A 106 -9.24 8.67 -4.55
CA MET A 106 -9.64 8.54 -5.96
C MET A 106 -10.63 9.63 -6.40
N GLY A 107 -11.40 10.18 -5.47
CA GLY A 107 -12.32 11.28 -5.77
C GLY A 107 -11.66 12.65 -5.88
N ILE A 108 -10.42 12.79 -5.36
CA ILE A 108 -9.66 14.06 -5.42
C ILE A 108 -8.57 13.98 -6.49
N CYS A 109 -7.76 12.92 -6.45
CA CYS A 109 -6.57 12.78 -7.29
C CYS A 109 -6.37 11.32 -7.73
N PRO A 110 -7.11 10.82 -8.74
CA PRO A 110 -6.93 9.45 -9.25
C PRO A 110 -5.52 9.19 -9.78
N ALA A 111 -4.90 10.19 -10.40
CA ALA A 111 -3.58 10.08 -10.99
C ALA A 111 -2.42 10.07 -9.97
N CYS A 112 -2.70 10.24 -8.67
CA CYS A 112 -1.70 10.14 -7.60
C CYS A 112 -1.15 8.72 -7.44
N PHE A 113 -1.92 7.71 -7.86
CA PHE A 113 -1.63 6.31 -7.60
C PHE A 113 -1.21 5.56 -8.85
N SER A 114 -0.30 4.62 -8.67
CA SER A 114 0.03 3.62 -9.68
C SER A 114 -0.90 2.41 -9.57
N LEU A 115 -1.01 1.62 -10.65
CA LEU A 115 -1.80 0.39 -10.69
C LEU A 115 -1.45 -0.60 -9.56
N PHE A 116 -0.21 -0.59 -9.09
CA PHE A 116 0.23 -1.45 -7.98
C PHE A 116 -0.52 -1.21 -6.67
N HIS A 117 -1.06 -0.02 -6.45
CA HIS A 117 -1.87 0.27 -5.26
C HIS A 117 -3.22 -0.46 -5.29
N PHE A 118 -3.68 -0.86 -6.47
CA PHE A 118 -4.96 -1.54 -6.64
C PHE A 118 -4.85 -3.07 -6.73
N VAL A 119 -3.64 -3.65 -6.72
CA VAL A 119 -3.45 -5.11 -6.77
C VAL A 119 -4.21 -5.84 -5.65
N PRO A 120 -4.16 -5.40 -4.37
CA PRO A 120 -4.94 -6.06 -3.32
C PRO A 120 -6.46 -5.89 -3.48
N PHE A 121 -6.92 -4.77 -4.04
CA PHE A 121 -8.33 -4.55 -4.37
C PHE A 121 -8.78 -5.50 -5.49
N LEU A 122 -8.01 -5.61 -6.58
CA LEU A 122 -8.30 -6.54 -7.66
C LEU A 122 -8.32 -7.99 -7.18
N PHE A 123 -7.48 -8.34 -6.21
CA PHE A 123 -7.50 -9.65 -5.58
C PHE A 123 -8.84 -9.91 -4.86
N ILE A 124 -9.39 -8.94 -4.12
CA ILE A 124 -10.72 -9.05 -3.49
C ILE A 124 -11.81 -9.20 -4.54
N ILE A 125 -11.80 -8.39 -5.60
CA ILE A 125 -12.78 -8.53 -6.71
C ILE A 125 -12.66 -9.89 -7.36
N SER A 126 -11.45 -10.40 -7.58
CA SER A 126 -11.23 -11.75 -8.15
C SER A 126 -11.78 -12.85 -7.24
N ILE A 127 -11.61 -12.73 -5.91
CA ILE A 127 -12.18 -13.69 -4.95
C ILE A 127 -13.72 -13.68 -5.06
N ILE A 128 -14.32 -12.48 -5.04
CA ILE A 128 -15.80 -12.36 -5.13
C ILE A 128 -16.29 -12.97 -6.45
N PHE A 129 -15.69 -12.61 -7.57
CA PHE A 129 -16.07 -13.11 -8.89
C PHE A 129 -15.90 -14.64 -9.01
N CYS A 130 -14.75 -15.17 -8.62
CA CYS A 130 -14.50 -16.61 -8.66
C CYS A 130 -15.40 -17.38 -7.68
N THR A 131 -15.82 -16.78 -6.55
CA THR A 131 -16.80 -17.39 -5.64
C THR A 131 -18.17 -17.48 -6.31
N ILE A 132 -18.61 -16.46 -7.03
CA ILE A 132 -19.86 -16.49 -7.80
C ILE A 132 -19.80 -17.60 -8.86
N LEU A 133 -18.70 -17.67 -9.62
CA LEU A 133 -18.50 -18.73 -10.62
C LEU A 133 -18.49 -20.13 -9.98
N TYR A 134 -17.89 -20.28 -8.80
CA TYR A 134 -17.88 -21.53 -8.04
C TYR A 134 -19.31 -21.98 -7.70
N LEU A 135 -20.17 -21.06 -7.26
CA LEU A 135 -21.57 -21.34 -6.95
C LEU A 135 -22.39 -21.68 -8.21
N CYS A 136 -22.00 -21.14 -9.38
CA CYS A 136 -22.58 -21.49 -10.68
C CYS A 136 -22.04 -22.80 -11.26
N GLY A 137 -21.20 -23.56 -10.52
CA GLY A 137 -20.65 -24.84 -10.96
C GLY A 137 -19.25 -24.78 -11.58
N PHE A 138 -18.72 -23.60 -11.88
CA PHE A 138 -17.39 -23.40 -12.49
C PHE A 138 -16.26 -23.36 -11.42
N LYS A 139 -16.07 -24.46 -10.72
CA LYS A 139 -15.16 -24.57 -9.55
C LYS A 139 -13.69 -24.33 -9.88
N VAL A 140 -13.26 -24.61 -11.10
CA VAL A 140 -11.86 -24.55 -11.53
C VAL A 140 -11.26 -23.16 -11.34
N PHE A 141 -11.99 -22.09 -11.64
CA PHE A 141 -11.49 -20.71 -11.54
C PHE A 141 -11.11 -20.35 -10.10
N PHE A 142 -11.93 -20.72 -9.14
CA PHE A 142 -11.66 -20.47 -7.73
C PHE A 142 -10.43 -21.27 -7.25
N ILE A 143 -10.36 -22.54 -7.62
CA ILE A 143 -9.21 -23.40 -7.25
C ILE A 143 -7.92 -22.84 -7.83
N VAL A 144 -7.91 -22.47 -9.11
CA VAL A 144 -6.74 -21.87 -9.77
C VAL A 144 -6.33 -20.56 -9.11
N LEU A 145 -7.28 -19.68 -8.76
CA LEU A 145 -6.99 -18.42 -8.06
C LEU A 145 -6.31 -18.69 -6.71
N ILE A 146 -6.84 -19.59 -5.91
CA ILE A 146 -6.30 -19.89 -4.57
C ILE A 146 -4.92 -20.56 -4.69
N LEU A 147 -4.75 -21.54 -5.57
CA LEU A 147 -3.47 -22.22 -5.75
C LEU A 147 -2.40 -21.28 -6.28
N SER A 148 -2.70 -20.44 -7.27
CA SER A 148 -1.75 -19.47 -7.81
C SER A 148 -1.33 -18.45 -6.74
N TYR A 149 -2.28 -17.92 -5.96
CA TYR A 149 -1.98 -17.04 -4.84
C TYR A 149 -1.07 -17.73 -3.80
N LEU A 150 -1.38 -18.96 -3.42
CA LEU A 150 -0.62 -19.72 -2.42
C LEU A 150 0.83 -19.97 -2.88
N ILE A 151 1.01 -20.36 -4.15
CA ILE A 151 2.35 -20.55 -4.75
C ILE A 151 3.15 -19.26 -4.65
N VAL A 152 2.59 -18.12 -5.09
CA VAL A 152 3.27 -16.83 -5.05
C VAL A 152 3.55 -16.42 -3.60
N ALA A 153 2.61 -16.59 -2.68
CA ALA A 153 2.80 -16.27 -1.27
C ALA A 153 3.93 -17.09 -0.62
N ILE A 154 4.05 -18.39 -0.95
CA ILE A 154 5.12 -19.25 -0.46
C ILE A 154 6.47 -18.81 -1.04
N LEU A 155 6.56 -18.55 -2.36
CA LEU A 155 7.78 -18.08 -3.00
C LEU A 155 8.26 -16.75 -2.40
N MET A 156 7.32 -15.82 -2.17
CA MET A 156 7.62 -14.54 -1.56
C MET A 156 7.98 -14.64 -0.07
N ALA A 157 7.39 -15.59 0.64
CA ALA A 157 7.79 -15.90 2.02
C ALA A 157 9.21 -16.45 2.09
N LEU A 158 9.56 -17.37 1.18
CA LEU A 158 10.92 -17.90 1.06
C LEU A 158 11.93 -16.80 0.73
N ALA A 159 11.64 -15.97 -0.26
CA ALA A 159 12.47 -14.83 -0.63
C ALA A 159 12.68 -13.85 0.55
N THR A 160 11.59 -13.59 1.31
CA THR A 160 11.64 -12.73 2.50
C THR A 160 12.46 -13.36 3.62
N TYR A 161 12.33 -14.66 3.83
CA TYR A 161 13.11 -15.44 4.81
C TYR A 161 14.62 -15.38 4.51
N LEU A 162 15.00 -15.68 3.26
CA LEU A 162 16.40 -15.69 2.84
C LEU A 162 17.05 -14.30 2.95
N ARG A 163 16.28 -13.24 2.65
CA ARG A 163 16.81 -11.87 2.67
C ARG A 163 16.97 -11.31 4.08
N ASN A 164 16.04 -11.60 5.01
CA ASN A 164 15.95 -10.89 6.30
C ASN A 164 16.45 -11.72 7.49
N ARG A 165 17.00 -12.92 7.26
CA ARG A 165 17.50 -13.83 8.31
C ARG A 165 16.50 -14.03 9.46
N ILE A 166 15.21 -14.16 9.12
CA ILE A 166 14.14 -14.40 10.09
C ILE A 166 14.28 -15.83 10.62
N THR A 167 13.88 -16.07 11.86
CA THR A 167 13.84 -17.43 12.39
C THR A 167 12.82 -18.28 11.58
N CYS A 168 13.23 -19.46 11.12
CA CYS A 168 12.43 -20.39 10.32
C CYS A 168 11.02 -20.62 10.91
N ARG A 169 10.91 -20.79 12.24
CA ARG A 169 9.66 -20.95 12.98
C ARG A 169 8.61 -19.88 12.65
N PHE A 170 9.03 -18.63 12.48
CA PHE A 170 8.12 -17.52 12.18
C PHE A 170 7.96 -17.28 10.68
N ALA A 171 8.92 -17.71 9.87
CA ALA A 171 8.86 -17.59 8.43
C ALA A 171 7.70 -18.38 7.81
N VAL A 172 7.32 -19.51 8.44
CA VAL A 172 6.17 -20.34 8.03
C VAL A 172 4.84 -19.56 8.13
N LEU A 173 4.76 -18.52 8.97
CA LEU A 173 3.56 -17.68 9.10
C LEU A 173 3.47 -16.57 8.05
N LEU A 174 4.54 -16.31 7.30
CA LEU A 174 4.56 -15.21 6.31
C LEU A 174 3.46 -15.31 5.25
N PRO A 175 3.17 -16.49 4.62
CA PRO A 175 2.09 -16.60 3.65
C PRO A 175 0.73 -16.17 4.22
N LEU A 176 0.43 -16.57 5.46
CA LEU A 176 -0.80 -16.18 6.16
C LEU A 176 -0.81 -14.68 6.47
N ILE A 177 0.32 -14.13 6.92
CA ILE A 177 0.43 -12.68 7.16
C ILE A 177 0.19 -11.91 5.86
N PHE A 178 0.79 -12.31 4.74
CA PHE A 178 0.57 -11.69 3.44
C PHE A 178 -0.90 -11.71 3.03
N LEU A 179 -1.56 -12.86 3.21
CA LEU A 179 -2.99 -12.99 2.92
C LEU A 179 -3.82 -12.00 3.73
N LEU A 180 -3.58 -11.92 5.04
CA LEU A 180 -4.28 -10.98 5.92
C LEU A 180 -4.04 -9.52 5.53
N LEU A 181 -2.82 -9.17 5.13
CA LEU A 181 -2.49 -7.81 4.67
C LEU A 181 -3.18 -7.46 3.35
N HIS A 182 -3.21 -8.38 2.37
CA HIS A 182 -3.88 -8.17 1.09
C HIS A 182 -5.40 -8.06 1.24
N ILE A 183 -6.00 -8.97 2.01
CA ILE A 183 -7.44 -8.93 2.30
C ILE A 183 -7.80 -7.61 2.98
N SER A 184 -7.07 -7.25 4.03
CA SER A 184 -7.33 -6.03 4.80
C SER A 184 -7.22 -4.76 3.94
N TYR A 185 -6.15 -4.65 3.15
CA TYR A 185 -5.94 -3.52 2.26
C TYR A 185 -6.99 -3.48 1.14
N GLY A 186 -7.27 -4.61 0.49
CA GLY A 186 -8.24 -4.67 -0.60
C GLY A 186 -9.68 -4.36 -0.15
N ILE A 187 -10.09 -4.88 1.01
CA ILE A 187 -11.38 -4.52 1.63
C ILE A 187 -11.40 -3.03 1.99
N GLY A 188 -10.30 -2.52 2.56
CA GLY A 188 -10.18 -1.09 2.84
C GLY A 188 -10.41 -0.24 1.58
N THR A 189 -9.77 -0.59 0.46
CA THR A 189 -9.93 0.13 -0.82
C THR A 189 -11.36 0.03 -1.34
N LEU A 190 -11.99 -1.14 -1.27
CA LEU A 190 -13.39 -1.33 -1.67
C LEU A 190 -14.32 -0.42 -0.85
N VAL A 191 -14.18 -0.43 0.48
CA VAL A 191 -14.98 0.41 1.39
C VAL A 191 -14.73 1.89 1.12
N GLY A 192 -13.47 2.28 0.88
CA GLY A 192 -13.12 3.66 0.54
C GLY A 192 -13.76 4.12 -0.77
N LEU A 193 -13.73 3.30 -1.82
CA LEU A 193 -14.37 3.60 -3.10
C LEU A 193 -15.89 3.73 -2.97
N ILE A 194 -16.54 2.87 -2.19
CA ILE A 194 -17.99 2.94 -1.95
C ILE A 194 -18.35 4.23 -1.18
N LYS A 195 -17.53 4.63 -0.21
CA LYS A 195 -17.75 5.83 0.59
C LYS A 195 -17.34 7.13 -0.11
N MET A 196 -16.48 7.06 -1.11
CA MET A 196 -15.92 8.22 -1.80
C MET A 196 -16.96 9.24 -2.25
N PRO A 197 -18.09 8.89 -2.93
CA PRO A 197 -19.05 9.86 -3.40
C PRO A 197 -19.69 10.67 -2.24
N PHE A 198 -20.03 9.97 -1.15
CA PHE A 198 -20.61 10.61 0.04
C PHE A 198 -19.61 11.51 0.76
N TRP A 199 -18.35 11.06 0.85
CA TRP A 199 -17.29 11.81 1.49
C TRP A 199 -16.95 13.11 0.73
N ILE A 200 -16.92 13.08 -0.61
CA ILE A 200 -16.70 14.28 -1.44
C ILE A 200 -17.84 15.28 -1.21
N CYS A 201 -19.09 14.80 -1.26
CA CYS A 201 -20.26 15.66 -1.07
C CYS A 201 -20.21 16.34 0.30
N TYR A 202 -19.88 15.62 1.37
CA TYR A 202 -19.75 16.17 2.72
C TYR A 202 -18.59 17.18 2.81
N SER A 203 -17.43 16.85 2.27
CA SER A 203 -16.24 17.70 2.34
C SER A 203 -16.35 18.99 1.51
N SER A 204 -17.26 19.05 0.55
CA SER A 204 -17.56 20.28 -0.22
C SER A 204 -18.46 21.27 0.54
N GLN A 205 -19.24 20.78 1.52
CA GLN A 205 -20.10 21.62 2.36
C GLN A 205 -19.35 22.32 3.50
N GLU A 206 -18.16 21.83 3.86
CA GLU A 206 -17.32 22.47 4.89
C GLU A 206 -16.50 23.65 4.33
N ASP A 207 -16.47 23.85 3.03
CA ASP A 207 -15.75 24.94 2.35
C ASP A 207 -16.66 26.16 2.05
N GLU A 208 -18.01 26.05 2.26
CA GLU A 208 -18.99 27.14 2.13
C GLU A 208 -19.27 27.79 3.49
#